data_4fff1d65a9dc0d63d10c81dd609fae50
#
_entry.id   4fff1d65a9dc0d63d10c81dd609fae50
#
_cell.length_a   1.000
_cell.length_b   1.000
_cell.length_c   1.000
_cell.angle_alpha   90.00
_cell.angle_beta   90.00
_cell.angle_gamma   90.00
#
_symmetry.space_group_name_H-M   'P 1'
#
loop_
_entity.id
_entity.type
_entity.pdbx_description
1 polymer ?
#
loop_
_entity_poly.entity_id
_entity_poly.type
_entity_poly.pdbx_seq_one_letter_code
_entity_poly.pdbx_strand_id
1 'polypeptide(L)'
;MAILSSQHQSVPFVLRHLLKLKHGQIRFQGAWNGVVGEEDSLTATIHVLDPKLLDLLFKNGVLGAAEGYIQGYWQSDNLVDVVQILARNRHILDRINEHSLARASQVLLKAWYKRRKNSLSGSRKNIAEHYDLSNDFFKLFLDPSMMYSSAVFKDPHMSLEQASDYKKDLICQKLKLQPMDHLVEIGSGWGGFAIYAAQHYGCKVTTITISQAQYDEAVKRVEEAGLSHRVEIQLKDYRLLEGKYDKLVSIEMIEAVGEQYLSTYFKQCRQLLKPNGLALIQAITIEDARYEKALKTIDYIKRYIFPGSFIPCISVMTQAASEQKLRLKHLEDIGQSYAQTLHYWRDAFLAQREQVLALGFDEDF
;
A
#
# COMPACT_ATOMS: atom_id res chain seq x y z
N MET A 1 -8.16 -34.82 17.98
CA MET A 1 -8.90 -35.57 16.97
C MET A 1 -8.67 -34.89 15.63
N ALA A 2 -8.06 -35.54 14.65
CA ALA A 2 -7.64 -34.91 13.40
C ALA A 2 -8.85 -34.47 12.56
N ILE A 3 -9.17 -33.17 12.53
CA ILE A 3 -10.27 -32.59 11.73
C ILE A 3 -9.91 -32.53 10.25
N LEU A 4 -8.63 -32.65 9.90
CA LEU A 4 -8.08 -32.41 8.57
C LEU A 4 -7.59 -33.67 7.82
N SER A 5 -8.01 -34.89 8.21
CA SER A 5 -7.70 -36.07 7.42
C SER A 5 -8.65 -36.22 6.24
N SER A 6 -8.10 -36.55 5.07
CA SER A 6 -8.80 -36.68 3.79
C SER A 6 -9.96 -37.71 3.76
N GLN A 7 -10.24 -38.39 4.85
CA GLN A 7 -11.24 -39.49 4.93
C GLN A 7 -12.61 -39.09 5.50
N HIS A 8 -12.83 -37.79 5.90
CA HIS A 8 -14.12 -37.38 6.47
C HIS A 8 -14.95 -36.50 5.52
N GLN A 9 -16.11 -37.02 5.13
CA GLN A 9 -17.14 -36.28 4.36
C GLN A 9 -17.70 -35.04 5.06
N SER A 10 -17.32 -34.80 6.31
CA SER A 10 -17.77 -33.64 7.14
C SER A 10 -16.79 -32.48 7.25
N VAL A 11 -15.68 -32.46 6.50
CA VAL A 11 -14.72 -31.34 6.52
C VAL A 11 -15.37 -30.10 5.97
N PRO A 12 -15.38 -28.98 6.73
CA PRO A 12 -15.94 -27.71 6.26
C PRO A 12 -15.37 -27.26 4.92
N PHE A 13 -16.20 -26.59 4.10
CA PHE A 13 -15.85 -26.15 2.73
C PHE A 13 -14.48 -25.46 2.65
N VAL A 14 -14.20 -24.53 3.56
CA VAL A 14 -12.94 -23.78 3.59
C VAL A 14 -11.76 -24.72 3.79
N LEU A 15 -11.83 -25.61 4.77
CA LEU A 15 -10.75 -26.54 5.09
C LEU A 15 -10.50 -27.53 3.93
N ARG A 16 -11.56 -27.97 3.21
CA ARG A 16 -11.41 -28.79 2.00
C ARG A 16 -10.61 -28.10 0.90
N HIS A 17 -10.69 -26.75 0.80
CA HIS A 17 -9.91 -26.01 -0.16
C HIS A 17 -8.44 -25.88 0.30
N LEU A 18 -8.20 -25.67 1.59
CA LEU A 18 -6.84 -25.62 2.14
C LEU A 18 -6.09 -26.96 1.98
N LEU A 19 -6.78 -28.12 1.97
CA LEU A 19 -6.18 -29.41 1.66
C LEU A 19 -5.56 -29.50 0.25
N LYS A 20 -5.85 -28.54 -0.63
CA LYS A 20 -5.33 -28.47 -2.02
C LYS A 20 -4.13 -27.55 -2.16
N LEU A 21 -3.54 -27.07 -1.06
CA LEU A 21 -2.30 -26.28 -1.10
C LEU A 21 -1.17 -27.11 -1.71
N LYS A 22 -0.41 -26.50 -2.64
CA LYS A 22 0.68 -27.19 -3.36
C LYS A 22 2.06 -26.60 -3.06
N HIS A 23 2.13 -25.28 -2.82
CA HIS A 23 3.39 -24.57 -2.67
C HIS A 23 3.59 -24.17 -1.22
N GLY A 24 4.02 -25.09 -0.39
CA GLY A 24 4.24 -24.94 1.04
C GLY A 24 3.29 -25.75 1.90
N GLN A 25 3.61 -25.85 3.17
CA GLN A 25 2.88 -26.65 4.16
C GLN A 25 2.42 -25.79 5.33
N ILE A 26 1.17 -25.94 5.75
CA ILE A 26 0.63 -25.32 6.96
C ILE A 26 0.26 -26.42 7.95
N ARG A 27 0.81 -26.31 9.16
CA ARG A 27 0.48 -27.15 10.31
C ARG A 27 -0.50 -26.40 11.20
N PHE A 28 -1.65 -26.98 11.46
CA PHE A 28 -2.63 -26.49 12.41
C PHE A 28 -2.45 -27.18 13.77
N GLN A 29 -2.55 -26.40 14.85
CA GLN A 29 -2.49 -26.85 16.24
C GLN A 29 -3.58 -26.15 17.07
N GLY A 30 -4.04 -26.79 18.15
CA GLY A 30 -5.04 -26.22 19.06
C GLY A 30 -6.45 -26.71 18.77
N ALA A 31 -7.42 -25.82 18.57
CA ALA A 31 -8.81 -26.22 18.29
C ALA A 31 -8.94 -27.02 16.98
N TRP A 32 -8.02 -26.83 16.06
CA TRP A 32 -7.84 -27.67 14.87
C TRP A 32 -6.46 -28.31 14.91
N ASN A 33 -6.37 -29.57 14.45
CA ASN A 33 -5.09 -30.28 14.37
C ASN A 33 -4.98 -30.95 13.03
N GLY A 34 -3.82 -30.83 12.39
CA GLY A 34 -3.52 -31.46 11.13
C GLY A 34 -2.54 -30.70 10.28
N VAL A 35 -2.24 -31.25 9.11
CA VAL A 35 -1.29 -30.67 8.16
C VAL A 35 -1.99 -30.56 6.82
N VAL A 36 -1.79 -29.43 6.13
CA VAL A 36 -2.29 -29.19 4.77
C VAL A 36 -1.15 -28.72 3.88
N GLY A 37 -1.26 -29.01 2.59
CA GLY A 37 -0.21 -28.67 1.62
C GLY A 37 0.82 -29.78 1.43
N GLU A 38 1.71 -29.53 0.49
CA GLU A 38 2.81 -30.42 0.16
C GLU A 38 4.07 -30.00 0.93
N GLU A 39 4.91 -30.99 1.29
CA GLU A 39 6.18 -30.71 1.94
C GLU A 39 7.08 -29.91 0.98
N ASP A 40 7.47 -28.72 1.42
CA ASP A 40 8.27 -27.76 0.67
C ASP A 40 9.21 -27.05 1.66
N SER A 41 10.14 -26.27 1.13
CA SER A 41 11.04 -25.42 1.91
C SER A 41 10.31 -24.38 2.78
N LEU A 42 9.06 -24.06 2.44
CA LEU A 42 8.22 -23.10 3.16
C LEU A 42 7.17 -23.82 4.01
N THR A 43 7.33 -23.72 5.32
CA THR A 43 6.42 -24.32 6.30
C THR A 43 6.02 -23.29 7.35
N ALA A 44 4.75 -23.33 7.77
CA ALA A 44 4.25 -22.45 8.82
C ALA A 44 3.34 -23.19 9.80
N THR A 45 3.30 -22.73 11.05
CA THR A 45 2.37 -23.23 12.06
C THR A 45 1.30 -22.19 12.35
N ILE A 46 0.04 -22.60 12.34
CA ILE A 46 -1.11 -21.81 12.75
C ILE A 46 -1.68 -22.42 14.03
N HIS A 47 -1.68 -21.65 15.11
CA HIS A 47 -2.31 -22.01 16.37
C HIS A 47 -3.73 -21.49 16.38
N VAL A 48 -4.72 -22.39 16.25
CA VAL A 48 -6.14 -22.03 16.31
C VAL A 48 -6.58 -22.03 17.77
N LEU A 49 -6.83 -20.83 18.30
CA LEU A 49 -7.16 -20.60 19.70
C LEU A 49 -8.69 -20.67 19.96
N ASP A 50 -9.48 -20.20 18.99
CA ASP A 50 -10.94 -20.23 19.06
C ASP A 50 -11.54 -20.86 17.79
N PRO A 51 -12.42 -21.88 17.91
CA PRO A 51 -13.10 -22.49 16.78
C PRO A 51 -14.02 -21.55 15.99
N LYS A 52 -14.40 -20.39 16.56
CA LYS A 52 -15.16 -19.31 15.87
C LYS A 52 -14.44 -18.78 14.62
N LEU A 53 -13.13 -19.00 14.49
CA LEU A 53 -12.40 -18.72 13.27
C LEU A 53 -13.09 -19.33 12.05
N LEU A 54 -13.66 -20.52 12.18
CA LEU A 54 -14.36 -21.19 11.07
C LEU A 54 -15.59 -20.39 10.60
N ASP A 55 -16.33 -19.80 11.52
CA ASP A 55 -17.50 -18.98 11.20
C ASP A 55 -17.10 -17.71 10.46
N LEU A 56 -15.99 -17.06 10.85
CA LEU A 56 -15.46 -15.89 10.14
C LEU A 56 -14.98 -16.23 8.73
N LEU A 57 -14.23 -17.33 8.60
CA LEU A 57 -13.80 -17.82 7.28
C LEU A 57 -14.97 -18.15 6.37
N PHE A 58 -16.03 -18.75 6.92
CA PHE A 58 -17.21 -19.10 6.16
C PHE A 58 -18.04 -17.88 5.74
N LYS A 59 -18.16 -16.88 6.60
CA LYS A 59 -18.91 -15.63 6.36
C LYS A 59 -18.16 -14.65 5.46
N ASN A 60 -16.87 -14.43 5.74
CA ASN A 60 -16.08 -13.34 5.17
C ASN A 60 -14.92 -13.84 4.28
N GLY A 61 -14.76 -15.14 4.09
CA GLY A 61 -13.67 -15.70 3.28
C GLY A 61 -12.30 -15.33 3.83
N VAL A 62 -11.39 -14.92 2.96
CA VAL A 62 -10.02 -14.54 3.32
C VAL A 62 -9.98 -13.31 4.26
N LEU A 63 -10.93 -12.38 4.11
CA LEU A 63 -11.05 -11.26 5.05
C LEU A 63 -11.34 -11.76 6.47
N GLY A 64 -12.15 -12.82 6.61
CA GLY A 64 -12.42 -13.45 7.89
C GLY A 64 -11.18 -14.07 8.56
N ALA A 65 -10.17 -14.48 7.77
CA ALA A 65 -8.88 -14.91 8.34
C ALA A 65 -8.16 -13.73 9.03
N ALA A 66 -8.09 -12.57 8.37
CA ALA A 66 -7.49 -11.37 8.93
C ALA A 66 -8.24 -10.88 10.17
N GLU A 67 -9.58 -10.83 10.10
CA GLU A 67 -10.44 -10.47 11.23
C GLU A 67 -10.26 -11.43 12.41
N GLY A 68 -10.13 -12.74 12.14
CA GLY A 68 -9.85 -13.75 13.17
C GLY A 68 -8.48 -13.60 13.82
N TYR A 69 -7.48 -13.11 13.08
CA TYR A 69 -6.16 -12.80 13.62
C TYR A 69 -6.24 -11.60 14.59
N ILE A 70 -6.88 -10.51 14.16
CA ILE A 70 -7.10 -9.31 15.01
C ILE A 70 -7.85 -9.68 16.30
N GLN A 71 -8.88 -10.55 16.20
CA GLN A 71 -9.68 -10.98 17.36
C GLN A 71 -8.98 -12.05 18.21
N GLY A 72 -7.74 -12.41 17.92
CA GLY A 72 -6.99 -13.41 18.66
C GLY A 72 -7.52 -14.84 18.51
N TYR A 73 -8.33 -15.14 17.47
CA TYR A 73 -8.83 -16.50 17.26
C TYR A 73 -7.78 -17.45 16.70
N TRP A 74 -6.71 -16.91 16.13
CA TRP A 74 -5.54 -17.65 15.71
C TRP A 74 -4.29 -16.78 15.74
N GLN A 75 -3.16 -17.43 15.82
CA GLN A 75 -1.84 -16.80 15.71
C GLN A 75 -0.85 -17.74 15.01
N SER A 76 0.31 -17.25 14.68
CA SER A 76 1.36 -18.04 14.03
C SER A 76 2.73 -17.67 14.56
N ASP A 77 3.63 -18.63 14.60
CA ASP A 77 5.04 -18.42 14.95
C ASP A 77 5.74 -17.55 13.89
N ASN A 78 5.30 -17.64 12.62
CA ASN A 78 5.78 -16.82 11.54
C ASN A 78 4.62 -16.46 10.56
N LEU A 79 4.01 -15.31 10.79
CA LEU A 79 2.90 -14.81 9.96
C LEU A 79 3.32 -14.57 8.50
N VAL A 80 4.58 -14.19 8.26
CA VAL A 80 5.09 -13.92 6.91
C VAL A 80 5.06 -15.21 6.08
N ASP A 81 5.50 -16.32 6.64
CA ASP A 81 5.48 -17.62 5.95
C ASP A 81 4.05 -18.08 5.65
N VAL A 82 3.11 -17.87 6.59
CA VAL A 82 1.68 -18.12 6.33
C VAL A 82 1.21 -17.32 5.12
N VAL A 83 1.48 -16.01 5.09
CA VAL A 83 1.06 -15.13 4.00
C VAL A 83 1.75 -15.54 2.68
N GLN A 84 3.03 -15.91 2.70
CA GLN A 84 3.75 -16.38 1.52
C GLN A 84 3.15 -17.67 0.95
N ILE A 85 2.85 -18.66 1.80
CA ILE A 85 2.20 -19.91 1.39
C ILE A 85 0.84 -19.59 0.75
N LEU A 86 0.03 -18.76 1.40
CA LEU A 86 -1.27 -18.36 0.87
C LEU A 86 -1.15 -17.58 -0.45
N ALA A 87 -0.17 -16.68 -0.57
CA ALA A 87 0.07 -15.92 -1.80
C ALA A 87 0.50 -16.82 -2.97
N ARG A 88 1.33 -17.84 -2.73
CA ARG A 88 1.70 -18.85 -3.75
C ARG A 88 0.51 -19.70 -4.20
N ASN A 89 -0.51 -19.83 -3.35
CA ASN A 89 -1.72 -20.61 -3.58
C ASN A 89 -2.97 -19.74 -3.78
N ARG A 90 -2.81 -18.53 -4.35
CA ARG A 90 -3.89 -17.53 -4.52
C ARG A 90 -5.16 -18.09 -5.17
N HIS A 91 -5.04 -19.03 -6.08
CA HIS A 91 -6.19 -19.67 -6.72
C HIS A 91 -7.13 -20.38 -5.73
N ILE A 92 -6.59 -20.86 -4.60
CA ILE A 92 -7.37 -21.47 -3.51
C ILE A 92 -8.11 -20.39 -2.74
N LEU A 93 -7.44 -19.28 -2.41
CA LEU A 93 -8.06 -18.14 -1.75
C LEU A 93 -9.20 -17.54 -2.59
N ASP A 94 -9.00 -17.49 -3.89
CA ASP A 94 -10.01 -17.02 -4.83
C ASP A 94 -11.29 -17.88 -4.76
N ARG A 95 -11.15 -19.20 -4.70
CA ARG A 95 -12.28 -20.14 -4.55
C ARG A 95 -12.98 -20.01 -3.19
N ILE A 96 -12.23 -19.81 -2.11
CA ILE A 96 -12.80 -19.55 -0.79
C ILE A 96 -13.66 -18.28 -0.79
N ASN A 97 -13.20 -17.21 -1.44
CA ASN A 97 -13.94 -15.96 -1.57
C ASN A 97 -15.17 -16.04 -2.49
N GLU A 98 -15.22 -17.04 -3.37
CA GLU A 98 -16.35 -17.29 -4.29
C GLU A 98 -17.51 -18.05 -3.64
N HIS A 99 -17.39 -18.50 -2.41
CA HIS A 99 -18.47 -19.12 -1.66
C HIS A 99 -19.66 -18.16 -1.46
N SER A 100 -20.88 -18.69 -1.44
CA SER A 100 -22.11 -17.90 -1.47
C SER A 100 -22.22 -16.87 -0.34
N LEU A 101 -21.85 -17.21 0.90
CA LEU A 101 -21.89 -16.31 2.04
C LEU A 101 -20.79 -15.25 1.99
N ALA A 102 -19.56 -15.63 1.65
CA ALA A 102 -18.47 -14.69 1.42
C ALA A 102 -18.82 -13.72 0.28
N ARG A 103 -19.49 -14.18 -0.76
CA ARG A 103 -20.01 -13.35 -1.84
C ARG A 103 -21.07 -12.34 -1.37
N ALA A 104 -22.00 -12.78 -0.51
CA ALA A 104 -23.03 -11.89 0.05
C ALA A 104 -22.41 -10.81 0.94
N SER A 105 -21.45 -11.14 1.81
CA SER A 105 -20.71 -10.17 2.61
C SER A 105 -19.96 -9.14 1.73
N GLN A 106 -19.35 -9.58 0.64
CA GLN A 106 -18.69 -8.68 -0.32
C GLN A 106 -19.67 -7.70 -0.98
N VAL A 107 -20.93 -8.06 -1.22
CA VAL A 107 -21.94 -7.13 -1.76
C VAL A 107 -22.23 -6.01 -0.77
N LEU A 108 -22.39 -6.33 0.53
CA LEU A 108 -22.59 -5.34 1.58
C LEU A 108 -21.37 -4.45 1.75
N LEU A 109 -20.17 -5.03 1.78
CA LEU A 109 -18.91 -4.29 1.85
C LEU A 109 -18.74 -3.33 0.66
N LYS A 110 -19.10 -3.75 -0.55
CA LYS A 110 -19.07 -2.87 -1.74
C LYS A 110 -20.06 -1.71 -1.63
N ALA A 111 -21.25 -1.94 -1.09
CA ALA A 111 -22.22 -0.87 -0.87
C ALA A 111 -21.68 0.18 0.13
N TRP A 112 -21.02 -0.30 1.19
CA TRP A 112 -20.32 0.55 2.16
C TRP A 112 -19.15 1.30 1.50
N TYR A 113 -18.31 0.61 0.72
CA TYR A 113 -17.14 1.18 0.04
C TYR A 113 -17.52 2.22 -1.02
N LYS A 114 -18.62 2.02 -1.75
CA LYS A 114 -19.13 3.00 -2.71
C LYS A 114 -19.46 4.37 -2.08
N ARG A 115 -19.73 4.42 -0.78
CA ARG A 115 -19.93 5.68 -0.05
C ARG A 115 -18.64 6.42 0.25
N ARG A 116 -17.47 5.74 0.12
CA ARG A 116 -16.13 6.28 0.32
C ARG A 116 -15.46 6.74 -0.98
N LYS A 117 -16.26 7.34 -1.88
CA LYS A 117 -15.75 7.88 -3.14
C LYS A 117 -14.74 9.00 -2.88
N ASN A 118 -13.65 9.02 -3.65
CA ASN A 118 -12.62 10.05 -3.61
C ASN A 118 -13.05 11.34 -4.34
N SER A 119 -14.24 11.87 -4.02
CA SER A 119 -14.65 13.24 -4.36
C SER A 119 -13.74 14.24 -3.63
N LEU A 120 -13.84 15.53 -3.91
CA LEU A 120 -13.04 16.56 -3.23
C LEU A 120 -13.15 16.50 -1.70
N SER A 121 -14.35 16.27 -1.16
CA SER A 121 -14.57 16.11 0.28
C SER A 121 -14.24 14.69 0.77
N GLY A 122 -14.52 13.67 -0.04
CA GLY A 122 -14.28 12.27 0.30
C GLY A 122 -12.80 11.92 0.40
N SER A 123 -11.97 12.45 -0.50
CA SER A 123 -10.51 12.26 -0.46
C SER A 123 -9.91 12.79 0.85
N ARG A 124 -10.31 14.00 1.29
CA ARG A 124 -9.84 14.56 2.57
C ARG A 124 -10.19 13.66 3.74
N LYS A 125 -11.45 13.16 3.78
CA LYS A 125 -11.89 12.27 4.86
C LYS A 125 -11.14 10.94 4.86
N ASN A 126 -10.98 10.30 3.71
CA ASN A 126 -10.29 9.01 3.62
C ASN A 126 -8.80 9.14 3.97
N ILE A 127 -8.16 10.25 3.58
CA ILE A 127 -6.77 10.52 3.94
C ILE A 127 -6.64 10.87 5.41
N ALA A 128 -7.54 11.67 5.98
CA ALA A 128 -7.53 11.95 7.42
C ALA A 128 -7.62 10.64 8.22
N GLU A 129 -8.57 9.76 7.93
CA GLU A 129 -8.70 8.47 8.61
C GLU A 129 -7.41 7.62 8.61
N HIS A 130 -6.58 7.72 7.57
CA HIS A 130 -5.32 6.98 7.49
C HIS A 130 -4.14 7.71 8.15
N TYR A 131 -4.01 9.04 7.96
CA TYR A 131 -2.87 9.82 8.46
C TYR A 131 -3.13 10.45 9.85
N ASP A 132 -4.35 10.33 10.40
CA ASP A 132 -4.67 10.72 11.79
C ASP A 132 -4.04 9.76 12.84
N LEU A 133 -3.29 8.73 12.39
CA LEU A 133 -2.46 7.88 13.25
C LEU A 133 -1.29 8.63 13.93
N SER A 134 -1.13 9.92 13.68
CA SER A 134 -0.12 10.86 14.16
C SER A 134 1.26 10.77 13.47
N ASN A 135 1.93 11.91 13.35
CA ASN A 135 3.30 11.96 12.83
C ASN A 135 4.27 11.16 13.69
N ASP A 136 4.06 11.13 15.01
CA ASP A 136 4.93 10.42 15.94
C ASP A 136 4.84 8.91 15.75
N PHE A 137 3.67 8.39 15.40
CA PHE A 137 3.52 6.98 15.02
C PHE A 137 4.36 6.62 13.79
N PHE A 138 4.29 7.42 12.73
CA PHE A 138 5.06 7.15 11.50
C PHE A 138 6.58 7.28 11.71
N LYS A 139 7.03 8.17 12.59
CA LYS A 139 8.44 8.32 12.97
C LYS A 139 9.04 7.07 13.62
N LEU A 140 8.22 6.19 14.20
CA LEU A 140 8.69 4.98 14.85
C LEU A 140 9.27 3.95 13.87
N PHE A 141 8.86 3.97 12.60
CA PHE A 141 9.26 2.94 11.65
C PHE A 141 9.71 3.45 10.27
N LEU A 142 9.44 4.68 9.92
CA LEU A 142 9.94 5.29 8.68
C LEU A 142 11.40 5.73 8.82
N ASP A 143 12.06 5.91 7.68
CA ASP A 143 13.38 6.54 7.62
C ASP A 143 13.31 8.03 8.05
N PRO A 144 14.45 8.69 8.38
CA PRO A 144 14.47 10.09 8.82
C PRO A 144 13.84 11.08 7.83
N SER A 145 13.83 10.75 6.52
CA SER A 145 13.17 11.59 5.52
C SER A 145 11.65 11.39 5.47
N MET A 146 11.10 10.46 6.26
CA MET A 146 9.66 10.16 6.34
C MET A 146 9.06 9.74 4.99
N MET A 147 9.78 8.91 4.23
CA MET A 147 9.29 8.39 2.94
C MET A 147 8.36 7.20 3.16
N TYR A 148 7.04 7.44 3.16
CA TYR A 148 6.03 6.38 3.25
C TYR A 148 5.68 5.83 1.86
N SER A 149 6.67 5.23 1.24
CA SER A 149 6.60 4.58 -0.08
C SER A 149 7.80 3.65 -0.26
N SER A 150 7.73 2.68 -1.18
CA SER A 150 8.84 1.77 -1.43
C SER A 150 10.15 2.52 -1.62
N ALA A 151 11.17 2.12 -0.90
CA ALA A 151 12.55 2.49 -1.20
C ALA A 151 13.07 1.73 -2.44
N VAL A 152 14.29 2.00 -2.88
CA VAL A 152 14.97 1.25 -3.95
C VAL A 152 16.32 0.77 -3.43
N PHE A 153 16.45 -0.53 -3.28
CA PHE A 153 17.68 -1.16 -2.80
C PHE A 153 18.55 -1.56 -3.99
N LYS A 154 19.62 -0.82 -4.22
CA LYS A 154 20.66 -1.16 -5.20
C LYS A 154 21.51 -2.34 -4.71
N ASP A 155 21.71 -2.41 -3.41
CA ASP A 155 22.44 -3.46 -2.72
C ASP A 155 21.58 -3.96 -1.55
N PRO A 156 21.48 -5.27 -1.31
CA PRO A 156 20.67 -5.83 -0.22
C PRO A 156 21.12 -5.42 1.19
N HIS A 157 22.35 -4.91 1.34
CA HIS A 157 22.91 -4.45 2.63
C HIS A 157 22.65 -2.96 2.91
N MET A 158 22.02 -2.23 2.00
CA MET A 158 21.65 -0.84 2.26
C MET A 158 20.67 -0.73 3.43
N SER A 159 20.87 0.28 4.29
CA SER A 159 19.84 0.66 5.26
C SER A 159 18.61 1.23 4.55
N LEU A 160 17.46 1.30 5.25
CA LEU A 160 16.24 1.91 4.73
C LEU A 160 16.47 3.37 4.32
N GLU A 161 17.22 4.14 5.12
CA GLU A 161 17.57 5.52 4.82
C GLU A 161 18.40 5.63 3.53
N GLN A 162 19.45 4.83 3.39
CA GLN A 162 20.27 4.80 2.18
C GLN A 162 19.46 4.42 0.93
N ALA A 163 18.55 3.46 1.05
CA ALA A 163 17.69 3.03 -0.04
C ALA A 163 16.63 4.09 -0.40
N SER A 164 16.12 4.83 0.59
CA SER A 164 15.23 5.97 0.38
C SER A 164 15.95 7.13 -0.30
N ASP A 165 17.18 7.43 0.11
CA ASP A 165 18.01 8.47 -0.53
C ASP A 165 18.36 8.09 -1.97
N TYR A 166 18.76 6.84 -2.19
CA TYR A 166 19.03 6.32 -3.54
C TYR A 166 17.80 6.42 -4.44
N LYS A 167 16.60 6.09 -3.94
CA LYS A 167 15.34 6.26 -4.68
C LYS A 167 15.13 7.72 -5.07
N LYS A 168 15.27 8.66 -4.12
CA LYS A 168 15.08 10.09 -4.35
C LYS A 168 16.03 10.60 -5.43
N ASP A 169 17.29 10.19 -5.37
CA ASP A 169 18.28 10.53 -6.36
C ASP A 169 17.96 9.94 -7.75
N LEU A 170 17.59 8.67 -7.79
CA LEU A 170 17.18 7.98 -9.02
C LEU A 170 15.99 8.67 -9.71
N ILE A 171 15.01 9.13 -8.95
CA ILE A 171 13.87 9.90 -9.45
C ILE A 171 14.35 11.22 -10.07
N CYS A 172 15.20 11.97 -9.38
CA CYS A 172 15.75 13.23 -9.88
C CYS A 172 16.58 13.01 -11.17
N GLN A 173 17.38 11.97 -11.23
CA GLN A 173 18.15 11.60 -12.42
C GLN A 173 17.25 11.24 -13.60
N LYS A 174 16.22 10.41 -13.40
CA LYS A 174 15.25 10.03 -14.45
C LYS A 174 14.46 11.23 -14.96
N LEU A 175 14.12 12.17 -14.11
CA LEU A 175 13.52 13.46 -14.49
C LEU A 175 14.50 14.39 -15.17
N LYS A 176 15.82 14.11 -15.13
CA LYS A 176 16.89 14.99 -15.59
C LYS A 176 16.78 16.38 -14.97
N LEU A 177 16.60 16.39 -13.67
CA LEU A 177 16.31 17.61 -12.92
C LEU A 177 17.50 18.57 -12.96
N GLN A 178 17.24 19.85 -13.21
CA GLN A 178 18.23 20.93 -13.32
C GLN A 178 17.93 22.05 -12.31
N PRO A 179 18.92 22.86 -11.91
CA PRO A 179 18.70 23.94 -10.94
C PRO A 179 17.67 24.99 -11.38
N MET A 180 17.46 25.18 -12.69
CA MET A 180 16.48 26.12 -13.23
C MET A 180 15.08 25.54 -13.39
N ASP A 181 14.90 24.24 -13.18
CA ASP A 181 13.59 23.58 -13.29
C ASP A 181 12.67 24.01 -12.15
N HIS A 182 11.39 24.11 -12.45
CA HIS A 182 10.32 24.16 -11.48
C HIS A 182 9.63 22.80 -11.48
N LEU A 183 9.84 22.03 -10.43
CA LEU A 183 9.25 20.72 -10.21
C LEU A 183 7.91 20.88 -9.49
N VAL A 184 6.90 20.12 -9.91
CA VAL A 184 5.68 19.92 -9.12
C VAL A 184 5.64 18.50 -8.58
N GLU A 185 5.36 18.37 -7.29
CA GLU A 185 5.14 17.08 -6.62
C GLU A 185 3.67 16.96 -6.22
N ILE A 186 3.02 15.86 -6.65
CA ILE A 186 1.65 15.56 -6.26
C ILE A 186 1.69 14.51 -5.14
N GLY A 187 1.45 14.94 -3.90
CA GLY A 187 1.58 14.14 -2.70
C GLY A 187 2.89 14.39 -1.98
N SER A 188 2.94 15.43 -1.12
CA SER A 188 4.17 15.83 -0.42
C SER A 188 4.65 14.81 0.61
N GLY A 189 3.76 13.93 1.11
CA GLY A 189 4.05 13.28 2.37
C GLY A 189 4.48 14.33 3.41
N TRP A 190 5.55 14.07 4.11
CA TRP A 190 6.16 14.99 5.09
C TRP A 190 7.32 15.83 4.49
N GLY A 191 7.33 16.01 3.16
CA GLY A 191 8.28 16.88 2.46
C GLY A 191 9.62 16.25 2.10
N GLY A 192 9.82 14.96 2.39
CA GLY A 192 11.13 14.31 2.23
C GLY A 192 11.72 14.37 0.83
N PHE A 193 10.90 14.15 -0.21
CA PHE A 193 11.38 14.24 -1.60
C PHE A 193 11.60 15.71 -2.04
N ALA A 194 10.69 16.61 -1.70
CA ALA A 194 10.80 18.02 -2.04
C ALA A 194 12.07 18.65 -1.47
N ILE A 195 12.38 18.37 -0.19
CA ILE A 195 13.62 18.80 0.48
C ILE A 195 14.84 18.24 -0.25
N TYR A 196 14.84 16.93 -0.53
CA TYR A 196 15.96 16.28 -1.23
C TYR A 196 16.21 16.91 -2.60
N ALA A 197 15.17 17.08 -3.42
CA ALA A 197 15.29 17.66 -4.75
C ALA A 197 15.80 19.11 -4.72
N ALA A 198 15.27 19.95 -3.82
CA ALA A 198 15.72 21.32 -3.69
C ALA A 198 17.15 21.43 -3.18
N GLN A 199 17.55 20.58 -2.23
CA GLN A 199 18.88 20.59 -1.61
C GLN A 199 19.97 20.08 -2.56
N HIS A 200 19.74 18.97 -3.23
CA HIS A 200 20.77 18.32 -4.03
C HIS A 200 20.77 18.74 -5.50
N TYR A 201 19.64 19.17 -6.04
CA TYR A 201 19.50 19.58 -7.45
C TYR A 201 19.27 21.07 -7.62
N GLY A 202 19.05 21.84 -6.53
CA GLY A 202 18.93 23.28 -6.55
C GLY A 202 17.66 23.80 -7.23
N CYS A 203 16.72 22.93 -7.60
CA CYS A 203 15.49 23.31 -8.31
C CYS A 203 14.45 23.95 -7.38
N LYS A 204 13.47 24.64 -7.97
CA LYS A 204 12.24 25.03 -7.25
C LYS A 204 11.28 23.87 -7.20
N VAL A 205 10.59 23.71 -6.07
CA VAL A 205 9.59 22.65 -5.88
C VAL A 205 8.30 23.29 -5.36
N THR A 206 7.19 23.03 -6.06
CA THR A 206 5.85 23.20 -5.50
C THR A 206 5.31 21.81 -5.18
N THR A 207 4.97 21.54 -3.93
CA THR A 207 4.44 20.24 -3.50
C THR A 207 3.11 20.41 -2.79
N ILE A 208 2.23 19.42 -2.88
CA ILE A 208 0.88 19.49 -2.34
C ILE A 208 0.51 18.29 -1.51
N THR A 209 -0.31 18.51 -0.51
CA THR A 209 -1.02 17.47 0.25
C THR A 209 -2.43 17.93 0.57
N ILE A 210 -3.31 17.00 0.92
CA ILE A 210 -4.64 17.29 1.48
C ILE A 210 -4.74 16.92 2.97
N SER A 211 -3.66 16.42 3.55
CA SER A 211 -3.53 16.14 4.99
C SER A 211 -2.96 17.36 5.72
N GLN A 212 -3.69 17.88 6.69
CA GLN A 212 -3.21 18.98 7.53
C GLN A 212 -1.96 18.59 8.33
N ALA A 213 -1.94 17.38 8.90
CA ALA A 213 -0.81 16.89 9.69
C ALA A 213 0.48 16.77 8.85
N GLN A 214 0.37 16.30 7.60
CA GLN A 214 1.52 16.27 6.68
C GLN A 214 1.96 17.68 6.30
N TYR A 215 1.01 18.57 6.01
CA TYR A 215 1.30 19.96 5.64
C TYR A 215 2.12 20.67 6.74
N ASP A 216 1.63 20.61 7.98
CA ASP A 216 2.26 21.31 9.11
C ASP A 216 3.68 20.78 9.37
N GLU A 217 3.86 19.46 9.38
CA GLU A 217 5.19 18.86 9.57
C GLU A 217 6.12 19.12 8.37
N ALA A 218 5.61 19.08 7.14
CA ALA A 218 6.42 19.34 5.96
C ALA A 218 6.89 20.80 5.90
N VAL A 219 6.04 21.77 6.24
CA VAL A 219 6.42 23.18 6.34
C VAL A 219 7.55 23.37 7.35
N LYS A 220 7.37 22.82 8.57
CA LYS A 220 8.39 22.85 9.62
C LYS A 220 9.73 22.28 9.14
N ARG A 221 9.73 21.11 8.51
CA ARG A 221 10.95 20.47 8.01
C ARG A 221 11.63 21.25 6.89
N VAL A 222 10.87 21.90 6.01
CA VAL A 222 11.41 22.78 4.97
C VAL A 222 12.06 24.02 5.58
N GLU A 223 11.47 24.61 6.62
CA GLU A 223 12.04 25.73 7.38
C GLU A 223 13.33 25.31 8.09
N GLU A 224 13.33 24.20 8.79
CA GLU A 224 14.51 23.65 9.47
C GLU A 224 15.66 23.36 8.51
N ALA A 225 15.35 22.93 7.27
CA ALA A 225 16.33 22.74 6.20
C ALA A 225 16.80 24.05 5.54
N GLY A 226 16.23 25.22 5.88
CA GLY A 226 16.55 26.52 5.28
C GLY A 226 16.10 26.65 3.82
N LEU A 227 15.11 25.84 3.39
CA LEU A 227 14.71 25.71 1.97
C LEU A 227 13.39 26.43 1.62
N SER A 228 12.83 27.25 2.53
CA SER A 228 11.56 27.97 2.29
C SER A 228 11.60 28.90 1.06
N HIS A 229 12.78 29.29 0.61
CA HIS A 229 12.97 30.08 -0.60
C HIS A 229 12.90 29.27 -1.91
N ARG A 230 12.91 27.92 -1.83
CA ARG A 230 12.88 26.99 -2.97
C ARG A 230 11.70 26.03 -2.96
N VAL A 231 11.19 25.69 -1.79
CA VAL A 231 10.11 24.70 -1.62
C VAL A 231 8.86 25.41 -1.12
N GLU A 232 7.80 25.33 -1.91
CA GLU A 232 6.46 25.80 -1.57
C GLU A 232 5.56 24.59 -1.32
N ILE A 233 4.95 24.52 -0.14
CA ILE A 233 4.00 23.47 0.22
C ILE A 233 2.60 24.08 0.23
N GLN A 234 1.64 23.41 -0.45
CA GLN A 234 0.27 23.88 -0.50
C GLN A 234 -0.68 22.80 0.06
N LEU A 235 -1.56 23.19 0.96
CA LEU A 235 -2.68 22.35 1.42
C LEU A 235 -3.79 22.36 0.37
N LYS A 236 -3.64 21.56 -0.68
CA LYS A 236 -4.48 21.66 -1.88
C LYS A 236 -4.70 20.29 -2.53
N ASP A 237 -5.90 20.07 -3.05
CA ASP A 237 -6.19 18.90 -3.87
C ASP A 237 -5.56 19.07 -5.27
N TYR A 238 -4.96 18.00 -5.80
CA TYR A 238 -4.26 18.01 -7.09
C TYR A 238 -5.16 18.48 -8.25
N ARG A 239 -6.46 18.26 -8.18
CA ARG A 239 -7.45 18.67 -9.19
C ARG A 239 -7.60 20.19 -9.29
N LEU A 240 -7.23 20.90 -8.24
CA LEU A 240 -7.30 22.36 -8.14
C LEU A 240 -5.94 23.04 -8.34
N LEU A 241 -4.89 22.27 -8.58
CA LEU A 241 -3.55 22.81 -8.79
C LEU A 241 -3.46 23.45 -10.18
N GLU A 242 -2.88 24.62 -10.22
CA GLU A 242 -2.69 25.44 -11.41
C GLU A 242 -1.19 25.70 -11.66
N GLY A 243 -0.87 26.23 -12.84
CA GLY A 243 0.50 26.56 -13.21
C GLY A 243 1.07 25.65 -14.31
N LYS A 244 2.34 25.92 -14.65
CA LYS A 244 3.12 25.17 -15.64
C LYS A 244 4.50 24.89 -15.10
N TYR A 245 4.84 23.60 -15.08
CA TYR A 245 6.04 23.08 -14.47
C TYR A 245 6.91 22.34 -15.50
N ASP A 246 8.22 22.37 -15.29
CA ASP A 246 9.18 21.68 -16.16
C ASP A 246 9.13 20.18 -15.93
N LYS A 247 8.94 19.77 -14.68
CA LYS A 247 8.92 18.39 -14.22
C LYS A 247 7.74 18.15 -13.30
N LEU A 248 7.27 16.90 -13.30
CA LEU A 248 6.23 16.42 -12.37
C LEU A 248 6.68 15.11 -11.74
N VAL A 249 6.44 14.97 -10.44
CA VAL A 249 6.63 13.72 -9.72
C VAL A 249 5.38 13.40 -8.90
N SER A 250 5.07 12.11 -8.80
CA SER A 250 4.02 11.60 -7.91
C SER A 250 4.43 10.22 -7.43
N ILE A 251 4.58 10.06 -6.13
CA ILE A 251 5.12 8.85 -5.50
C ILE A 251 4.03 8.22 -4.65
N GLU A 252 3.50 7.07 -5.08
CA GLU A 252 2.47 6.27 -4.40
C GLU A 252 1.27 7.12 -3.90
N MET A 253 0.82 8.03 -4.76
CA MET A 253 -0.38 8.83 -4.54
C MET A 253 -1.55 8.37 -5.43
N ILE A 254 -1.24 7.76 -6.58
CA ILE A 254 -2.25 7.36 -7.57
C ILE A 254 -3.25 6.36 -6.98
N GLU A 255 -2.84 5.57 -5.99
CA GLU A 255 -3.67 4.61 -5.26
C GLU A 255 -4.81 5.28 -4.50
N ALA A 256 -4.61 6.53 -4.09
CA ALA A 256 -5.62 7.35 -3.40
C ALA A 256 -6.55 8.12 -4.35
N VAL A 257 -6.31 8.06 -5.65
CA VAL A 257 -7.12 8.78 -6.66
C VAL A 257 -8.50 8.15 -6.80
N GLY A 258 -8.58 6.82 -6.82
CA GLY A 258 -9.78 6.06 -7.15
C GLY A 258 -9.90 5.82 -8.67
N GLU A 259 -10.33 4.62 -9.03
CA GLU A 259 -10.39 4.15 -10.42
C GLU A 259 -11.14 5.13 -11.35
N GLN A 260 -12.30 5.63 -10.90
CA GLN A 260 -13.14 6.53 -11.67
C GLN A 260 -12.50 7.90 -11.97
N TYR A 261 -11.40 8.26 -11.29
CA TYR A 261 -10.71 9.54 -11.49
C TYR A 261 -9.33 9.38 -12.15
N LEU A 262 -8.96 8.19 -12.59
CA LEU A 262 -7.65 7.92 -13.17
C LEU A 262 -7.39 8.78 -14.43
N SER A 263 -8.38 8.90 -15.32
CA SER A 263 -8.30 9.78 -16.50
C SER A 263 -8.18 11.27 -16.10
N THR A 264 -8.92 11.70 -15.07
CA THR A 264 -8.81 13.06 -14.51
C THR A 264 -7.42 13.34 -13.97
N TYR A 265 -6.81 12.36 -13.29
CA TYR A 265 -5.46 12.47 -12.76
C TYR A 265 -4.43 12.68 -13.87
N PHE A 266 -4.42 11.85 -14.91
CA PHE A 266 -3.48 12.02 -16.03
C PHE A 266 -3.76 13.29 -16.83
N LYS A 267 -5.03 13.70 -16.97
CA LYS A 267 -5.38 15.00 -17.56
C LYS A 267 -4.74 16.13 -16.78
N GLN A 268 -4.82 16.12 -15.46
CA GLN A 268 -4.21 17.14 -14.61
C GLN A 268 -2.69 17.10 -14.73
N CYS A 269 -2.05 15.93 -14.70
CA CYS A 269 -0.61 15.79 -14.94
C CYS A 269 -0.20 16.45 -16.28
N ARG A 270 -0.97 16.20 -17.34
CA ARG A 270 -0.71 16.82 -18.66
C ARG A 270 -0.91 18.34 -18.65
N GLN A 271 -1.92 18.83 -17.95
CA GLN A 271 -2.20 20.27 -17.85
C GLN A 271 -1.12 21.01 -17.08
N LEU A 272 -0.52 20.41 -16.07
CA LEU A 272 0.54 21.01 -15.26
C LEU A 272 1.90 21.04 -15.96
N LEU A 273 2.15 20.13 -16.91
CA LEU A 273 3.42 20.08 -17.61
C LEU A 273 3.52 21.13 -18.73
N LYS A 274 4.67 21.79 -18.79
CA LYS A 274 5.11 22.58 -19.96
C LYS A 274 5.25 21.66 -21.19
N PRO A 275 5.33 22.24 -22.42
CA PRO A 275 5.79 21.47 -23.59
C PRO A 275 7.14 20.81 -23.30
N ASN A 276 7.29 19.53 -23.69
CA ASN A 276 8.49 18.70 -23.41
C ASN A 276 8.80 18.41 -21.94
N GLY A 277 7.93 18.79 -21.00
CA GLY A 277 8.07 18.41 -19.59
C GLY A 277 8.05 16.90 -19.40
N LEU A 278 8.73 16.43 -18.35
CA LEU A 278 8.75 15.02 -17.95
C LEU A 278 7.93 14.80 -16.69
N ALA A 279 7.20 13.71 -16.66
CA ALA A 279 6.56 13.21 -15.44
C ALA A 279 7.16 11.86 -15.02
N LEU A 280 7.32 11.65 -13.72
CA LEU A 280 7.63 10.36 -13.14
C LEU A 280 6.53 9.99 -12.13
N ILE A 281 6.01 8.79 -12.25
CA ILE A 281 4.99 8.28 -11.35
C ILE A 281 5.49 6.94 -10.80
N GLN A 282 5.61 6.86 -9.48
CA GLN A 282 5.80 5.61 -8.76
C GLN A 282 4.42 5.15 -8.28
N ALA A 283 4.09 3.88 -8.51
CA ALA A 283 2.79 3.32 -8.16
C ALA A 283 2.91 1.86 -7.73
N ILE A 284 2.07 1.45 -6.79
CA ILE A 284 1.79 0.04 -6.54
C ILE A 284 0.90 -0.46 -7.67
N THR A 285 1.27 -1.58 -8.28
CA THR A 285 0.50 -2.15 -9.38
C THR A 285 0.07 -3.58 -9.10
N ILE A 286 -1.02 -3.99 -9.73
CA ILE A 286 -1.48 -5.38 -9.77
C ILE A 286 -1.34 -5.94 -11.19
N GLU A 287 -1.21 -7.26 -11.30
CA GLU A 287 -1.24 -7.94 -12.59
C GLU A 287 -2.51 -7.60 -13.37
N ASP A 288 -2.38 -7.29 -14.66
CA ASP A 288 -3.51 -6.92 -15.54
C ASP A 288 -4.65 -7.95 -15.51
N ALA A 289 -4.31 -9.24 -15.49
CA ALA A 289 -5.28 -10.33 -15.43
C ALA A 289 -6.11 -10.34 -14.13
N ARG A 290 -5.63 -9.69 -13.08
CA ARG A 290 -6.31 -9.64 -11.77
C ARG A 290 -7.04 -8.32 -11.52
N TYR A 291 -6.80 -7.31 -12.32
CA TYR A 291 -7.27 -5.95 -12.10
C TYR A 291 -8.79 -5.87 -11.90
N GLU A 292 -9.56 -6.43 -12.83
CA GLU A 292 -11.02 -6.44 -12.76
C GLU A 292 -11.58 -7.15 -11.52
N LYS A 293 -10.93 -8.23 -11.09
CA LYS A 293 -11.30 -8.94 -9.86
C LYS A 293 -10.96 -8.11 -8.63
N ALA A 294 -9.79 -7.50 -8.59
CA ALA A 294 -9.34 -6.65 -7.48
C ALA A 294 -10.22 -5.41 -7.30
N LEU A 295 -10.68 -4.78 -8.39
CA LEU A 295 -11.66 -3.68 -8.31
C LEU A 295 -12.97 -4.12 -7.64
N LYS A 296 -13.38 -5.34 -7.87
CA LYS A 296 -14.65 -5.90 -7.36
C LYS A 296 -14.51 -6.53 -5.97
N THR A 297 -13.33 -6.58 -5.38
CA THR A 297 -13.08 -7.22 -4.08
C THR A 297 -12.66 -6.19 -3.06
N ILE A 298 -13.25 -6.24 -1.87
CA ILE A 298 -12.79 -5.51 -0.69
C ILE A 298 -11.96 -6.49 0.13
N ASP A 299 -10.66 -6.26 0.14
CA ASP A 299 -9.68 -7.00 0.92
C ASP A 299 -9.37 -6.30 2.25
N TYR A 300 -8.42 -6.85 3.01
CA TYR A 300 -7.98 -6.31 4.29
C TYR A 300 -7.45 -4.87 4.14
N ILE A 301 -6.62 -4.61 3.14
CA ILE A 301 -5.99 -3.31 2.92
C ILE A 301 -7.05 -2.23 2.65
N LYS A 302 -7.99 -2.50 1.75
CA LYS A 302 -9.09 -1.56 1.45
C LYS A 302 -10.04 -1.35 2.62
N ARG A 303 -10.19 -2.37 3.50
CA ARG A 303 -11.10 -2.26 4.62
C ARG A 303 -10.52 -1.52 5.80
N TYR A 304 -9.27 -1.81 6.17
CA TYR A 304 -8.69 -1.40 7.45
C TYR A 304 -7.52 -0.42 7.30
N ILE A 305 -6.77 -0.46 6.20
CA ILE A 305 -5.54 0.33 6.05
C ILE A 305 -5.77 1.56 5.16
N PHE A 306 -6.26 1.36 3.93
CA PHE A 306 -6.46 2.43 2.94
C PHE A 306 -7.90 2.45 2.41
N PRO A 307 -8.88 2.91 3.21
CA PRO A 307 -10.25 3.04 2.73
C PRO A 307 -10.35 4.00 1.54
N GLY A 308 -11.02 3.57 0.47
CA GLY A 308 -11.14 4.37 -0.76
C GLY A 308 -9.99 4.17 -1.75
N SER A 309 -8.95 3.41 -1.41
CA SER A 309 -7.84 3.14 -2.33
C SER A 309 -8.21 2.15 -3.44
N PHE A 310 -7.48 2.22 -4.54
CA PHE A 310 -7.49 1.18 -5.57
C PHE A 310 -6.06 0.92 -6.03
N ILE A 311 -5.80 -0.24 -6.57
CA ILE A 311 -4.49 -0.57 -7.13
C ILE A 311 -4.64 -0.66 -8.64
N PRO A 312 -4.00 0.26 -9.41
CA PRO A 312 -4.03 0.22 -10.86
C PRO A 312 -3.22 -0.96 -11.41
N CYS A 313 -3.43 -1.31 -12.67
CA CYS A 313 -2.50 -2.14 -13.44
C CYS A 313 -1.78 -1.30 -14.51
N ILE A 314 -0.71 -1.84 -15.07
CA ILE A 314 0.14 -1.12 -16.02
C ILE A 314 -0.65 -0.69 -17.25
N SER A 315 -1.50 -1.56 -17.81
CA SER A 315 -2.26 -1.25 -19.01
C SER A 315 -3.24 -0.09 -18.81
N VAL A 316 -3.99 -0.04 -17.70
CA VAL A 316 -4.93 1.07 -17.46
C VAL A 316 -4.23 2.40 -17.21
N MET A 317 -3.05 2.38 -16.56
CA MET A 317 -2.24 3.58 -16.36
C MET A 317 -1.71 4.12 -17.71
N THR A 318 -1.14 3.24 -18.51
CA THR A 318 -0.57 3.62 -19.81
C THR A 318 -1.63 4.05 -20.80
N GLN A 319 -2.79 3.43 -20.79
CA GLN A 319 -3.94 3.85 -21.58
C GLN A 319 -4.41 5.25 -21.16
N ALA A 320 -4.68 5.48 -19.87
CA ALA A 320 -5.13 6.78 -19.36
C ALA A 320 -4.12 7.90 -19.64
N ALA A 321 -2.82 7.61 -19.54
CA ALA A 321 -1.76 8.54 -19.91
C ALA A 321 -1.77 8.86 -21.42
N SER A 322 -1.89 7.85 -22.27
CA SER A 322 -1.90 7.98 -23.73
C SER A 322 -3.10 8.81 -24.22
N GLU A 323 -4.28 8.62 -23.63
CA GLU A 323 -5.48 9.43 -23.91
C GLU A 323 -5.25 10.92 -23.66
N GLN A 324 -4.37 11.26 -22.73
CA GLN A 324 -3.96 12.63 -22.44
C GLN A 324 -2.71 13.08 -23.21
N LYS A 325 -2.29 12.31 -24.24
CA LYS A 325 -1.10 12.58 -25.07
C LYS A 325 0.21 12.58 -24.26
N LEU A 326 0.26 11.87 -23.14
CA LEU A 326 1.48 11.55 -22.44
C LEU A 326 2.04 10.25 -23.00
N ARG A 327 3.33 10.27 -23.38
CA ARG A 327 4.01 9.12 -23.97
C ARG A 327 4.88 8.44 -22.93
N LEU A 328 4.68 7.14 -22.70
CA LEU A 328 5.57 6.34 -21.88
C LEU A 328 7.00 6.35 -22.47
N LYS A 329 7.98 6.66 -21.63
CA LYS A 329 9.40 6.72 -21.96
C LYS A 329 10.21 5.63 -21.30
N HIS A 330 9.84 5.28 -20.09
CA HIS A 330 10.55 4.32 -19.26
C HIS A 330 9.55 3.64 -18.32
N LEU A 331 9.75 2.36 -18.08
CA LEU A 331 9.04 1.55 -17.09
C LEU A 331 10.07 0.67 -16.39
N GLU A 332 9.97 0.61 -15.06
CA GLU A 332 10.83 -0.19 -14.22
C GLU A 332 10.02 -0.82 -13.10
N ASP A 333 10.27 -2.09 -12.83
CA ASP A 333 9.67 -2.81 -11.70
C ASP A 333 10.64 -2.78 -10.50
N ILE A 334 10.16 -2.22 -9.39
CA ILE A 334 10.89 -2.15 -8.12
C ILE A 334 10.23 -3.00 -7.02
N GLY A 335 9.38 -3.94 -7.40
CA GLY A 335 8.57 -4.73 -6.46
C GLY A 335 9.38 -5.49 -5.42
N GLN A 336 10.56 -6.00 -5.77
CA GLN A 336 11.46 -6.66 -4.79
C GLN A 336 11.94 -5.70 -3.70
N SER A 337 12.22 -4.45 -4.07
CA SER A 337 12.59 -3.41 -3.10
C SER A 337 11.44 -3.11 -2.14
N TYR A 338 10.19 -3.24 -2.60
CA TYR A 338 9.05 -3.02 -1.71
C TYR A 338 8.94 -4.11 -0.63
N ALA A 339 9.19 -5.37 -0.98
CA ALA A 339 9.22 -6.44 0.01
C ALA A 339 10.27 -6.17 1.10
N GLN A 340 11.46 -5.70 0.72
CA GLN A 340 12.52 -5.32 1.65
C GLN A 340 12.14 -4.09 2.48
N THR A 341 11.52 -3.07 1.88
CA THR A 341 11.01 -1.88 2.57
C THR A 341 10.02 -2.26 3.66
N LEU A 342 9.04 -3.12 3.34
CA LEU A 342 8.05 -3.60 4.30
C LEU A 342 8.67 -4.43 5.43
N HIS A 343 9.73 -5.18 5.12
CA HIS A 343 10.49 -5.91 6.14
C HIS A 343 11.13 -4.96 7.16
N TYR A 344 11.81 -3.90 6.69
CA TYR A 344 12.37 -2.87 7.56
C TYR A 344 11.30 -2.16 8.41
N TRP A 345 10.18 -1.78 7.80
CA TRP A 345 9.08 -1.13 8.53
C TRP A 345 8.50 -2.04 9.61
N ARG A 346 8.27 -3.32 9.29
CA ARG A 346 7.76 -4.30 10.25
C ARG A 346 8.71 -4.45 11.43
N ASP A 347 9.98 -4.65 11.16
CA ASP A 347 10.97 -4.90 12.22
C ASP A 347 11.15 -3.67 13.12
N ALA A 348 11.19 -2.46 12.52
CA ALA A 348 11.22 -1.23 13.28
C ALA A 348 9.94 -1.04 14.12
N PHE A 349 8.76 -1.26 13.53
CA PHE A 349 7.48 -1.20 14.23
C PHE A 349 7.42 -2.16 15.43
N LEU A 350 7.79 -3.42 15.23
CA LEU A 350 7.76 -4.42 16.30
C LEU A 350 8.78 -4.10 17.41
N ALA A 351 9.95 -3.55 17.06
CA ALA A 351 10.95 -3.11 18.04
C ALA A 351 10.47 -1.92 18.89
N GLN A 352 9.50 -1.14 18.40
CA GLN A 352 8.94 0.05 19.07
C GLN A 352 7.56 -0.20 19.69
N ARG A 353 7.18 -1.46 19.92
CA ARG A 353 5.83 -1.84 20.39
C ARG A 353 5.38 -1.06 21.63
N GLU A 354 6.24 -0.90 22.63
CA GLU A 354 5.91 -0.16 23.85
C GLU A 354 5.58 1.32 23.57
N GLN A 355 6.29 1.93 22.62
CA GLN A 355 6.03 3.31 22.22
C GLN A 355 4.74 3.43 21.42
N VAL A 356 4.40 2.43 20.58
CA VAL A 356 3.11 2.37 19.89
C VAL A 356 1.96 2.33 20.92
N LEU A 357 2.06 1.47 21.93
CA LEU A 357 1.07 1.41 23.02
C LEU A 357 0.98 2.73 23.81
N ALA A 358 2.12 3.40 24.06
CA ALA A 358 2.17 4.70 24.73
C ALA A 358 1.49 5.83 23.93
N LEU A 359 1.40 5.71 22.60
CA LEU A 359 0.65 6.62 21.74
C LEU A 359 -0.87 6.40 21.81
N GLY A 360 -1.35 5.40 22.56
CA GLY A 360 -2.76 5.11 22.76
C GLY A 360 -3.34 4.03 21.84
N PHE A 361 -2.51 3.36 21.07
CA PHE A 361 -2.92 2.17 20.31
C PHE A 361 -3.04 0.96 21.23
N ASP A 362 -3.92 0.03 20.90
CA ASP A 362 -4.12 -1.21 21.66
C ASP A 362 -3.46 -2.42 20.97
N GLU A 363 -3.63 -3.59 21.57
CA GLU A 363 -3.07 -4.84 21.05
C GLU A 363 -3.75 -5.31 19.75
N ASP A 364 -4.98 -4.89 19.51
CA ASP A 364 -5.73 -5.24 18.30
C ASP A 364 -5.22 -4.45 17.08
N PHE A 365 -4.54 -3.30 17.32
CA PHE A 365 -3.91 -2.48 16.30
C PHE A 365 -2.67 -3.15 15.71
#